data_9e85b22b693d503b52c86ab55f31e141
#
_entry.id   9e85b22b693d503b52c86ab55f31e141
#
_cell.length_a   1.000
_cell.length_b   1.000
_cell.length_c   1.000
_cell.angle_alpha   90.00
_cell.angle_beta   90.00
_cell.angle_gamma   90.00
#
_symmetry.space_group_name_H-M   'P 1'
#
loop_
_entity.id
_entity.type
_entity.pdbx_description
1 polymer ?
#
loop_
_entity_poly.entity_id
_entity_poly.type
_entity_poly.pdbx_seq_one_letter_code
_entity_poly.pdbx_strand_id
1 'polypeptide(L)'
;MRVIPNQIDFSGPIVIIGFGSIGKGTLPLVLRHIRAPRGSMVVIDPDDSCRRLAELEGVRFEKIALRPDNYRKVLTPLIRGGFVVNLSVDVSSVALIKLCRELDALYIDTCIEPWAGGYVDPGMPLAQRTNYALREEVRMIRGEGPTAVVAHGANPGMVSHLFKRALVRLASDMGHTVAPTTREGWARLSMALGVKGIHIAERDSQWADIPKQTDEFVNTWSIDGFVGEGLQPAELGWGTHEKHVPPEASFHETGCRAAIYLTRPGAMTRVRSWTPNAGPIQGYLITHNESISIADYLTVEENGEAIYRPTVHYAYHPSDDTILSLHEMQGRNLRRQSRSRVMNDEIVDGMDELGVLLYGHAKNAFWYGSQLTIHQARAVAPYQNATGLQVSSAVVAGMIWAIENPRRGVMDADELDHDRILSIQDPYLGKLVGAYTDWTPLDNRGTGLFPEDIALDDPWQFKNVIVR
;
A
#
# COMPACT_ATOMS: atom_id res chain seq x y z
N MET A 1 -31.80 -0.51 16.18
CA MET A 1 -30.79 -0.44 15.11
C MET A 1 -29.54 0.20 15.71
N ARG A 2 -28.41 -0.48 15.72
CA ARG A 2 -27.13 0.20 16.02
C ARG A 2 -26.88 1.17 14.87
N VAL A 3 -26.73 2.45 15.18
CA VAL A 3 -26.28 3.44 14.20
C VAL A 3 -24.89 3.01 13.74
N ILE A 4 -24.72 2.70 12.45
CA ILE A 4 -23.41 2.43 11.87
C ILE A 4 -22.76 3.82 11.72
N PRO A 5 -21.67 4.10 12.41
CA PRO A 5 -20.98 5.37 12.26
C PRO A 5 -20.45 5.51 10.83
N ASN A 6 -20.36 6.74 10.33
CA ASN A 6 -19.82 7.04 8.99
C ASN A 6 -20.60 6.46 7.79
N GLN A 7 -21.95 6.41 7.86
CA GLN A 7 -22.75 6.16 6.67
C GLN A 7 -22.91 7.44 5.84
N ILE A 8 -22.77 7.30 4.51
CA ILE A 8 -22.93 8.39 3.54
C ILE A 8 -23.91 8.00 2.42
N ASP A 9 -24.65 8.96 1.90
CA ASP A 9 -25.50 8.77 0.72
C ASP A 9 -24.72 9.05 -0.56
N PHE A 10 -24.88 8.19 -1.55
CA PHE A 10 -24.31 8.36 -2.88
C PHE A 10 -25.36 8.01 -3.93
N SER A 11 -25.73 8.95 -4.78
CA SER A 11 -26.83 8.80 -5.75
C SER A 11 -26.38 8.19 -7.09
N GLY A 12 -25.08 8.19 -7.38
CA GLY A 12 -24.51 7.65 -8.62
C GLY A 12 -24.38 6.13 -8.63
N PRO A 13 -24.16 5.53 -9.79
CA PRO A 13 -23.81 4.11 -9.89
C PRO A 13 -22.42 3.84 -9.30
N ILE A 14 -22.20 2.63 -8.78
CA ILE A 14 -20.91 2.16 -8.29
C ILE A 14 -20.49 0.96 -9.11
N VAL A 15 -19.30 1.03 -9.72
CA VAL A 15 -18.72 -0.07 -10.49
C VAL A 15 -17.44 -0.56 -9.81
N ILE A 16 -17.44 -1.80 -9.36
CA ILE A 16 -16.28 -2.48 -8.80
C ILE A 16 -15.64 -3.32 -9.90
N ILE A 17 -14.37 -3.04 -10.22
CA ILE A 17 -13.56 -3.77 -11.18
C ILE A 17 -12.59 -4.65 -10.40
N GLY A 18 -12.66 -5.96 -10.61
CA GLY A 18 -11.92 -6.95 -9.81
C GLY A 18 -12.72 -7.44 -8.59
N PHE A 19 -12.96 -8.76 -8.54
CA PHE A 19 -13.74 -9.40 -7.46
C PHE A 19 -12.98 -10.60 -6.86
N GLY A 20 -11.68 -10.48 -6.79
CA GLY A 20 -10.78 -11.39 -6.09
C GLY A 20 -10.88 -11.26 -4.57
N SER A 21 -9.79 -11.55 -3.84
CA SER A 21 -9.76 -11.50 -2.36
C SER A 21 -10.19 -10.14 -1.80
N ILE A 22 -9.67 -9.03 -2.35
CA ILE A 22 -9.98 -7.68 -1.89
C ILE A 22 -11.39 -7.25 -2.31
N GLY A 23 -11.80 -7.51 -3.56
CA GLY A 23 -13.14 -7.14 -4.04
C GLY A 23 -14.26 -7.80 -3.23
N LYS A 24 -14.12 -9.09 -2.93
CA LYS A 24 -15.05 -9.83 -2.04
C LYS A 24 -15.14 -9.23 -0.64
N GLY A 25 -14.00 -8.83 -0.09
CA GLY A 25 -13.93 -8.20 1.21
C GLY A 25 -14.48 -6.77 1.22
N THR A 26 -14.28 -6.02 0.14
CA THR A 26 -14.69 -4.61 0.04
C THR A 26 -16.19 -4.44 -0.14
N LEU A 27 -16.85 -5.27 -0.95
CA LEU A 27 -18.27 -5.13 -1.28
C LEU A 27 -19.18 -5.05 -0.03
N PRO A 28 -19.10 -5.95 0.96
CA PRO A 28 -19.95 -5.86 2.15
C PRO A 28 -19.70 -4.60 2.99
N LEU A 29 -18.46 -4.07 3.01
CA LEU A 29 -18.16 -2.82 3.69
C LEU A 29 -18.70 -1.61 2.93
N VAL A 30 -18.64 -1.61 1.59
CA VAL A 30 -19.30 -0.59 0.74
C VAL A 30 -20.80 -0.55 1.03
N LEU A 31 -21.48 -1.71 1.03
CA LEU A 31 -22.90 -1.80 1.33
C LEU A 31 -23.26 -1.37 2.75
N ARG A 32 -22.35 -1.55 3.71
CA ARG A 32 -22.51 -1.11 5.10
C ARG A 32 -22.43 0.41 5.25
N HIS A 33 -21.54 1.06 4.52
CA HIS A 33 -21.21 2.48 4.71
C HIS A 33 -21.78 3.42 3.65
N ILE A 34 -22.05 2.94 2.43
CA ILE A 34 -22.47 3.77 1.31
C ILE A 34 -23.88 3.37 0.90
N ARG A 35 -24.84 4.26 1.13
CA ARG A 35 -26.22 4.08 0.68
C ARG A 35 -26.35 4.53 -0.77
N ALA A 36 -26.37 3.57 -1.68
CA ALA A 36 -26.59 3.78 -3.11
C ALA A 36 -27.96 3.24 -3.55
N PRO A 37 -28.51 3.71 -4.68
CA PRO A 37 -29.79 3.21 -5.20
C PRO A 37 -29.72 1.68 -5.46
N ARG A 38 -30.81 0.98 -5.19
CA ARG A 38 -30.88 -0.47 -5.45
C ARG A 38 -30.63 -0.73 -6.94
N GLY A 39 -29.78 -1.74 -7.23
CA GLY A 39 -29.42 -2.13 -8.59
C GLY A 39 -28.45 -1.20 -9.32
N SER A 40 -27.95 -0.14 -8.67
CA SER A 40 -26.94 0.75 -9.24
C SER A 40 -25.50 0.24 -9.10
N MET A 41 -25.28 -0.83 -8.33
CA MET A 41 -23.96 -1.44 -8.16
C MET A 41 -23.73 -2.57 -9.17
N VAL A 42 -22.53 -2.60 -9.74
CA VAL A 42 -22.09 -3.62 -10.68
C VAL A 42 -20.68 -4.06 -10.33
N VAL A 43 -20.46 -5.37 -10.32
CA VAL A 43 -19.14 -5.99 -10.26
C VAL A 43 -18.75 -6.45 -11.67
N ILE A 44 -17.52 -6.19 -12.07
CA ILE A 44 -16.94 -6.64 -13.33
C ILE A 44 -15.67 -7.44 -13.03
N ASP A 45 -15.65 -8.71 -13.44
CA ASP A 45 -14.48 -9.58 -13.26
C ASP A 45 -14.42 -10.61 -14.41
N PRO A 46 -13.26 -10.99 -14.93
CA PRO A 46 -13.13 -12.06 -15.91
C PRO A 46 -13.41 -13.46 -15.35
N ASP A 47 -13.22 -13.65 -14.04
CA ASP A 47 -13.53 -14.90 -13.33
C ASP A 47 -14.90 -14.81 -12.63
N ASP A 48 -15.80 -15.72 -12.94
CA ASP A 48 -17.13 -15.76 -12.33
C ASP A 48 -17.25 -16.73 -11.14
N SER A 49 -16.18 -17.29 -10.65
CA SER A 49 -16.16 -18.20 -9.49
C SER A 49 -16.82 -17.59 -8.26
N CYS A 50 -16.72 -16.27 -8.10
CA CYS A 50 -17.28 -15.50 -6.99
C CYS A 50 -18.61 -14.77 -7.34
N ARG A 51 -19.17 -14.94 -8.53
CA ARG A 51 -20.44 -14.33 -8.98
C ARG A 51 -21.55 -14.45 -7.93
N ARG A 52 -21.74 -15.66 -7.38
CA ARG A 52 -22.80 -15.92 -6.41
C ARG A 52 -22.72 -15.03 -5.16
N LEU A 53 -21.52 -14.65 -4.74
CA LEU A 53 -21.35 -13.77 -3.58
C LEU A 53 -21.89 -12.37 -3.86
N ALA A 54 -21.61 -11.81 -5.03
CA ALA A 54 -22.16 -10.51 -5.43
C ALA A 54 -23.69 -10.55 -5.57
N GLU A 55 -24.22 -11.60 -6.21
CA GLU A 55 -25.67 -11.79 -6.43
C GLU A 55 -26.43 -11.98 -5.10
N LEU A 56 -25.86 -12.65 -4.10
CA LEU A 56 -26.45 -12.78 -2.76
C LEU A 56 -26.59 -11.43 -2.04
N GLU A 57 -25.68 -10.49 -2.31
CA GLU A 57 -25.74 -9.12 -1.82
C GLU A 57 -26.64 -8.20 -2.68
N GLY A 58 -27.30 -8.76 -3.72
CA GLY A 58 -28.17 -8.02 -4.62
C GLY A 58 -27.42 -7.15 -5.63
N VAL A 59 -26.14 -7.44 -5.88
CA VAL A 59 -25.27 -6.70 -6.80
C VAL A 59 -25.15 -7.47 -8.13
N ARG A 60 -25.31 -6.76 -9.25
CA ARG A 60 -25.15 -7.32 -10.58
C ARG A 60 -23.70 -7.70 -10.84
N PHE A 61 -23.46 -8.86 -11.43
CA PHE A 61 -22.16 -9.34 -11.82
C PHE A 61 -22.04 -9.51 -13.34
N GLU A 62 -20.99 -8.92 -13.92
CA GLU A 62 -20.68 -9.01 -15.35
C GLU A 62 -19.34 -9.75 -15.53
N LYS A 63 -19.37 -10.91 -16.20
CA LYS A 63 -18.16 -11.67 -16.55
C LYS A 63 -17.50 -11.05 -17.78
N ILE A 64 -16.61 -10.08 -17.56
CA ILE A 64 -15.93 -9.36 -18.64
C ILE A 64 -14.46 -9.12 -18.26
N ALA A 65 -13.54 -9.51 -19.13
CA ALA A 65 -12.15 -9.06 -19.07
C ALA A 65 -12.03 -7.67 -19.70
N LEU A 66 -11.69 -6.65 -18.90
CA LEU A 66 -11.42 -5.31 -19.42
C LEU A 66 -10.05 -5.27 -20.10
N ARG A 67 -10.00 -4.65 -21.26
CA ARG A 67 -8.80 -4.52 -22.11
C ARG A 67 -8.78 -3.15 -22.80
N PRO A 68 -7.63 -2.72 -23.36
CA PRO A 68 -7.52 -1.44 -24.08
C PRO A 68 -8.56 -1.23 -25.19
N ASP A 69 -8.99 -2.31 -25.83
CA ASP A 69 -9.93 -2.29 -26.97
C ASP A 69 -11.41 -2.27 -26.56
N ASN A 70 -11.76 -2.61 -25.31
CA ASN A 70 -13.16 -2.75 -24.90
C ASN A 70 -13.59 -1.91 -23.69
N TYR A 71 -12.66 -1.46 -22.81
CA TYR A 71 -13.02 -0.83 -21.53
C TYR A 71 -13.95 0.37 -21.69
N ARG A 72 -13.72 1.22 -22.69
CA ARG A 72 -14.59 2.38 -22.94
C ARG A 72 -16.02 1.97 -23.30
N LYS A 73 -16.18 0.98 -24.19
CA LYS A 73 -17.48 0.47 -24.60
C LYS A 73 -18.26 -0.13 -23.43
N VAL A 74 -17.56 -0.88 -22.57
CA VAL A 74 -18.16 -1.54 -21.41
C VAL A 74 -18.52 -0.54 -20.32
N LEU A 75 -17.61 0.37 -19.96
CA LEU A 75 -17.78 1.22 -18.78
C LEU A 75 -18.60 2.49 -19.03
N THR A 76 -18.56 3.08 -20.24
CA THR A 76 -19.27 4.34 -20.53
C THR A 76 -20.75 4.34 -20.13
N PRO A 77 -21.54 3.29 -20.39
CA PRO A 77 -22.95 3.26 -19.98
C PRO A 77 -23.16 3.05 -18.48
N LEU A 78 -22.12 2.65 -17.73
CA LEU A 78 -22.25 2.21 -16.34
C LEU A 78 -21.76 3.26 -15.32
N ILE A 79 -20.85 4.16 -15.69
CA ILE A 79 -20.11 4.97 -14.71
C ILE A 79 -20.43 6.46 -14.73
N ARG A 80 -21.29 6.96 -15.60
CA ARG A 80 -21.58 8.41 -15.69
C ARG A 80 -22.12 8.96 -14.37
N GLY A 81 -21.45 9.98 -13.82
CA GLY A 81 -21.78 10.56 -12.52
C GLY A 81 -21.67 9.58 -11.35
N GLY A 82 -20.94 8.49 -11.54
CA GLY A 82 -20.82 7.39 -10.58
C GLY A 82 -19.48 7.33 -9.86
N PHE A 83 -19.16 6.13 -9.40
CA PHE A 83 -17.90 5.81 -8.73
C PHE A 83 -17.29 4.54 -9.34
N VAL A 84 -16.04 4.59 -9.75
CA VAL A 84 -15.26 3.43 -10.19
C VAL A 84 -14.29 3.04 -9.07
N VAL A 85 -14.38 1.78 -8.64
CA VAL A 85 -13.51 1.16 -7.63
C VAL A 85 -12.67 0.11 -8.35
N ASN A 86 -11.41 0.40 -8.62
CA ASN A 86 -10.50 -0.51 -9.32
C ASN A 86 -9.69 -1.33 -8.32
N LEU A 87 -10.04 -2.60 -8.20
CA LEU A 87 -9.38 -3.60 -7.35
C LEU A 87 -8.80 -4.75 -8.18
N SER A 88 -8.68 -4.51 -9.50
CA SER A 88 -8.13 -5.49 -10.44
C SER A 88 -6.63 -5.29 -10.62
N VAL A 89 -5.94 -6.34 -11.00
CA VAL A 89 -4.63 -6.27 -11.64
C VAL A 89 -4.80 -6.12 -13.15
N ASP A 90 -3.80 -5.55 -13.82
CA ASP A 90 -3.75 -5.48 -15.29
C ASP A 90 -4.82 -4.59 -15.97
N VAL A 91 -5.49 -3.69 -15.23
CA VAL A 91 -6.42 -2.70 -15.80
C VAL A 91 -5.91 -1.30 -15.51
N SER A 92 -5.48 -0.58 -16.55
CA SER A 92 -4.76 0.69 -16.43
C SER A 92 -5.51 1.76 -15.63
N SER A 93 -4.95 2.17 -14.51
CA SER A 93 -5.44 3.27 -13.68
C SER A 93 -5.51 4.57 -14.47
N VAL A 94 -4.49 4.92 -15.27
CA VAL A 94 -4.46 6.13 -16.11
C VAL A 94 -5.62 6.16 -17.11
N ALA A 95 -5.91 5.01 -17.75
CA ALA A 95 -7.01 4.91 -18.70
C ALA A 95 -8.37 5.08 -18.02
N LEU A 96 -8.56 4.46 -16.85
CA LEU A 96 -9.79 4.58 -16.06
C LEU A 96 -9.99 6.00 -15.52
N ILE A 97 -8.95 6.64 -14.96
CA ILE A 97 -9.01 8.02 -14.45
C ILE A 97 -9.41 9.00 -15.56
N LYS A 98 -8.83 8.86 -16.76
CA LYS A 98 -9.20 9.68 -17.91
C LYS A 98 -10.68 9.50 -18.29
N LEU A 99 -11.14 8.25 -18.32
CA LEU A 99 -12.56 7.95 -18.64
C LEU A 99 -13.51 8.48 -17.54
N CYS A 100 -13.13 8.33 -16.26
CA CYS A 100 -13.90 8.87 -15.13
C CYS A 100 -14.01 10.40 -15.23
N ARG A 101 -12.93 11.10 -15.58
CA ARG A 101 -12.95 12.55 -15.78
C ARG A 101 -13.92 12.97 -16.91
N GLU A 102 -13.92 12.26 -18.03
CA GLU A 102 -14.83 12.52 -19.16
C GLU A 102 -16.31 12.30 -18.81
N LEU A 103 -16.58 11.36 -17.89
CA LEU A 103 -17.94 10.95 -17.53
C LEU A 103 -18.41 11.49 -16.19
N ASP A 104 -17.63 12.39 -15.58
CA ASP A 104 -17.91 12.99 -14.28
C ASP A 104 -18.07 11.95 -13.16
N ALA A 105 -17.24 10.92 -13.16
CA ALA A 105 -17.22 9.84 -12.18
C ALA A 105 -16.05 9.97 -11.21
N LEU A 106 -16.27 9.61 -9.95
CA LEU A 106 -15.22 9.45 -8.93
C LEU A 106 -14.44 8.16 -9.20
N TYR A 107 -13.21 8.09 -8.68
CA TYR A 107 -12.32 6.94 -8.87
C TYR A 107 -11.53 6.64 -7.60
N ILE A 108 -11.26 5.35 -7.37
CA ILE A 108 -10.27 4.87 -6.39
C ILE A 108 -9.64 3.57 -6.88
N ASP A 109 -8.35 3.40 -6.61
CA ASP A 109 -7.64 2.11 -6.71
C ASP A 109 -6.79 1.83 -5.47
N THR A 110 -6.33 0.59 -5.33
CA THR A 110 -5.40 0.17 -4.29
C THR A 110 -3.95 0.19 -4.74
N CYS A 111 -3.71 0.10 -6.05
CA CYS A 111 -2.42 0.20 -6.72
C CYS A 111 -2.60 0.93 -8.04
N ILE A 112 -1.57 1.63 -8.50
CA ILE A 112 -1.55 2.21 -9.85
C ILE A 112 -1.15 1.11 -10.82
N GLU A 113 -2.13 0.60 -11.56
CA GLU A 113 -1.96 -0.52 -12.47
C GLU A 113 -1.70 -0.07 -13.91
N PRO A 114 -0.78 -0.73 -14.64
CA PRO A 114 -0.69 -0.63 -16.09
C PRO A 114 -1.73 -1.57 -16.74
N TRP A 115 -1.78 -1.60 -18.06
CA TRP A 115 -2.39 -2.71 -18.78
C TRP A 115 -1.54 -3.99 -18.68
N ALA A 116 -2.18 -5.15 -18.89
CA ALA A 116 -1.55 -6.47 -18.83
C ALA A 116 -0.18 -6.51 -19.53
N GLY A 117 0.81 -7.08 -18.84
CA GLY A 117 2.19 -7.19 -19.30
C GLY A 117 3.10 -6.02 -18.90
N GLY A 118 2.58 -4.90 -18.41
CA GLY A 118 3.37 -3.70 -18.10
C GLY A 118 4.45 -3.90 -17.03
N TYR A 119 4.28 -4.86 -16.13
CA TYR A 119 5.26 -5.15 -15.07
C TYR A 119 6.40 -6.08 -15.50
N VAL A 120 6.13 -7.00 -16.43
CA VAL A 120 6.98 -8.16 -16.72
C VAL A 120 7.48 -8.21 -18.16
N ASP A 121 7.23 -7.20 -18.97
CA ASP A 121 7.75 -7.13 -20.35
C ASP A 121 9.28 -6.98 -20.33
N PRO A 122 10.04 -8.01 -20.76
CA PRO A 122 11.49 -7.94 -20.79
C PRO A 122 12.03 -6.93 -21.83
N GLY A 123 11.21 -6.50 -22.78
CA GLY A 123 11.55 -5.47 -23.76
C GLY A 123 11.49 -4.06 -23.18
N MET A 124 10.84 -3.87 -22.02
CA MET A 124 10.72 -2.57 -21.36
C MET A 124 11.94 -2.31 -20.45
N PRO A 125 12.57 -1.13 -20.50
CA PRO A 125 13.64 -0.76 -19.58
C PRO A 125 13.22 -0.87 -18.11
N LEU A 126 14.14 -1.25 -17.22
CA LEU A 126 13.85 -1.40 -15.78
C LEU A 126 13.21 -0.14 -15.18
N ALA A 127 13.71 1.05 -15.54
CA ALA A 127 13.18 2.31 -15.06
C ALA A 127 11.68 2.53 -15.37
N GLN A 128 11.16 1.89 -16.43
CA GLN A 128 9.76 2.00 -16.84
C GLN A 128 8.86 0.90 -16.22
N ARG A 129 9.47 -0.11 -15.61
CA ARG A 129 8.77 -1.18 -14.89
C ARG A 129 8.69 -0.92 -13.38
N THR A 130 8.77 0.32 -12.96
CA THR A 130 8.80 0.77 -11.57
C THR A 130 7.47 1.40 -11.18
N ASN A 131 7.11 1.35 -9.90
CA ASN A 131 5.99 2.13 -9.37
C ASN A 131 6.21 3.64 -9.55
N TYR A 132 7.47 4.08 -9.52
CA TYR A 132 7.81 5.46 -9.84
C TYR A 132 7.29 5.87 -11.21
N ALA A 133 7.56 5.09 -12.26
CA ALA A 133 7.13 5.41 -13.62
C ALA A 133 5.60 5.50 -13.73
N LEU A 134 4.89 4.53 -13.15
CA LEU A 134 3.42 4.51 -13.11
C LEU A 134 2.86 5.73 -12.36
N ARG A 135 3.44 6.08 -11.22
CA ARG A 135 3.04 7.26 -10.47
C ARG A 135 3.27 8.55 -11.25
N GLU A 136 4.40 8.69 -11.94
CA GLU A 136 4.67 9.88 -12.77
C GLU A 136 3.69 9.98 -13.94
N GLU A 137 3.25 8.87 -14.56
CA GLU A 137 2.18 8.89 -15.57
C GLU A 137 0.87 9.45 -14.99
N VAL A 138 0.50 9.05 -13.79
CA VAL A 138 -0.68 9.58 -13.09
C VAL A 138 -0.48 11.05 -12.74
N ARG A 139 0.71 11.47 -12.31
CA ARG A 139 1.02 12.88 -12.03
C ARG A 139 0.88 13.78 -13.25
N MET A 140 1.25 13.29 -14.43
CA MET A 140 1.08 14.06 -15.68
C MET A 140 -0.40 14.33 -16.02
N ILE A 141 -1.33 13.55 -15.54
CA ILE A 141 -2.77 13.77 -15.76
C ILE A 141 -3.47 14.44 -14.58
N ARG A 142 -2.74 14.93 -13.58
CA ARG A 142 -3.31 15.76 -12.51
C ARG A 142 -3.98 17.01 -13.08
N GLY A 143 -4.94 17.55 -12.36
CA GLY A 143 -5.70 18.75 -12.73
C GLY A 143 -7.09 18.73 -12.12
N GLU A 144 -7.87 19.75 -12.42
CA GLU A 144 -9.25 19.87 -11.96
C GLU A 144 -10.14 18.76 -12.52
N GLY A 145 -11.15 18.37 -11.76
CA GLY A 145 -12.11 17.35 -12.18
C GLY A 145 -12.69 16.56 -11.00
N PRO A 146 -13.43 15.49 -11.28
CA PRO A 146 -13.88 14.58 -10.24
C PRO A 146 -12.71 13.98 -9.48
N THR A 147 -12.91 13.71 -8.21
CA THR A 147 -11.87 13.17 -7.34
C THR A 147 -11.49 11.76 -7.77
N ALA A 148 -10.21 11.55 -7.97
CA ALA A 148 -9.60 10.26 -8.22
C ALA A 148 -8.52 10.01 -7.15
N VAL A 149 -8.80 9.14 -6.21
CA VAL A 149 -7.86 8.74 -5.16
C VAL A 149 -7.04 7.56 -5.69
N VAL A 150 -5.73 7.69 -5.72
CA VAL A 150 -4.85 6.64 -6.24
C VAL A 150 -4.03 6.00 -5.14
N ALA A 151 -3.75 4.71 -5.33
CA ALA A 151 -2.94 3.90 -4.44
C ALA A 151 -3.43 3.99 -2.97
N HIS A 152 -4.71 3.64 -2.72
CA HIS A 152 -5.34 3.75 -1.41
C HIS A 152 -5.95 2.43 -0.93
N GLY A 153 -5.07 1.53 -0.48
CA GLY A 153 -5.33 0.32 0.28
C GLY A 153 -4.75 0.42 1.69
N ALA A 154 -4.19 -0.66 2.21
CA ALA A 154 -3.49 -0.64 3.49
C ALA A 154 -2.10 0.00 3.34
N ASN A 155 -1.31 -0.55 2.45
CA ASN A 155 -0.04 -0.08 1.95
C ASN A 155 0.09 -0.47 0.46
N PRO A 156 0.04 0.53 -0.41
CA PRO A 156 -0.14 1.97 -0.17
C PRO A 156 -1.53 2.33 0.37
N GLY A 157 -1.61 3.47 1.06
CA GLY A 157 -2.87 4.07 1.52
C GLY A 157 -2.93 4.35 3.02
N MET A 158 -3.43 3.43 3.85
CA MET A 158 -3.56 3.59 5.31
C MET A 158 -2.27 4.07 5.97
N VAL A 159 -1.12 3.56 5.55
CA VAL A 159 0.19 3.94 6.11
C VAL A 159 0.51 5.41 5.91
N SER A 160 -0.04 6.06 4.87
CA SER A 160 0.06 7.51 4.64
C SER A 160 -0.63 8.32 5.73
N HIS A 161 -1.67 7.78 6.32
CA HIS A 161 -2.38 8.40 7.44
C HIS A 161 -1.71 8.07 8.77
N LEU A 162 -1.17 6.85 8.89
CA LEU A 162 -0.43 6.42 10.08
C LEU A 162 0.86 7.23 10.27
N PHE A 163 1.64 7.52 9.19
CA PHE A 163 2.86 8.32 9.35
C PHE A 163 2.57 9.75 9.84
N LYS A 164 1.50 10.37 9.35
CA LYS A 164 1.08 11.70 9.83
C LYS A 164 0.71 11.68 11.31
N ARG A 165 -0.08 10.67 11.72
CA ARG A 165 -0.43 10.51 13.14
C ARG A 165 0.79 10.19 13.99
N ALA A 166 1.73 9.38 13.49
CA ALA A 166 3.00 9.11 14.14
C ALA A 166 3.84 10.38 14.32
N LEU A 167 3.95 11.24 13.31
CA LEU A 167 4.65 12.53 13.40
C LEU A 167 4.02 13.45 14.45
N VAL A 168 2.69 13.58 14.47
CA VAL A 168 1.97 14.39 15.48
C VAL A 168 2.22 13.84 16.89
N ARG A 169 2.16 12.51 17.05
CA ARG A 169 2.43 11.86 18.33
C ARG A 169 3.89 12.09 18.78
N LEU A 170 4.84 11.85 17.90
CA LEU A 170 6.26 12.08 18.16
C LEU A 170 6.52 13.55 18.53
N ALA A 171 5.93 14.49 17.79
CA ALA A 171 6.01 15.92 18.10
C ALA A 171 5.51 16.22 19.51
N SER A 172 4.33 15.72 19.88
CA SER A 172 3.76 15.87 21.22
C SER A 172 4.68 15.29 22.30
N ASP A 173 5.23 14.10 22.07
CA ASP A 173 6.13 13.42 23.02
C ASP A 173 7.51 14.09 23.12
N MET A 174 7.83 15.01 22.17
CA MET A 174 9.00 15.90 22.19
C MET A 174 8.69 17.32 22.67
N GLY A 175 7.46 17.57 23.14
CA GLY A 175 7.03 18.86 23.69
C GLY A 175 6.61 19.91 22.66
N HIS A 176 6.35 19.49 21.40
CA HIS A 176 5.84 20.38 20.36
C HIS A 176 4.32 20.25 20.20
N THR A 177 3.61 21.37 20.13
CA THR A 177 2.19 21.38 19.78
C THR A 177 2.06 21.89 18.35
N VAL A 178 1.82 20.97 17.41
CA VAL A 178 1.73 21.27 15.98
C VAL A 178 0.64 20.43 15.32
N ALA A 179 -0.04 21.02 14.36
CA ALA A 179 -1.02 20.35 13.51
C ALA A 179 -0.86 20.88 12.07
N PRO A 180 0.07 20.33 11.27
CA PRO A 180 0.26 20.76 9.90
C PRO A 180 -0.98 20.48 9.05
N THR A 181 -1.33 21.44 8.18
CA THR A 181 -2.45 21.32 7.25
C THR A 181 -2.02 21.34 5.79
N THR A 182 -0.73 21.59 5.54
CA THR A 182 -0.16 21.65 4.19
C THR A 182 0.98 20.64 4.03
N ARG A 183 1.25 20.23 2.78
CA ARG A 183 2.39 19.38 2.43
C ARG A 183 3.70 19.93 3.02
N GLU A 184 3.97 21.20 2.80
CA GLU A 184 5.20 21.85 3.31
C GLU A 184 5.24 21.82 4.84
N GLY A 185 4.12 22.04 5.52
CA GLY A 185 4.03 21.95 6.98
C GLY A 185 4.40 20.56 7.50
N TRP A 186 3.92 19.50 6.87
CA TRP A 186 4.28 18.11 7.20
C TRP A 186 5.76 17.82 6.95
N ALA A 187 6.31 18.26 5.81
CA ALA A 187 7.71 18.07 5.47
C ALA A 187 8.63 18.81 6.48
N ARG A 188 8.33 20.06 6.80
CA ARG A 188 9.08 20.84 7.79
C ARG A 188 8.94 20.28 9.20
N LEU A 189 7.79 19.73 9.59
CA LEU A 189 7.64 19.03 10.86
C LEU A 189 8.57 17.81 10.92
N SER A 190 8.55 16.95 9.90
CA SER A 190 9.40 15.76 9.82
C SER A 190 10.89 16.13 9.91
N MET A 191 11.29 17.18 9.18
CA MET A 191 12.66 17.73 9.25
C MET A 191 13.00 18.24 10.64
N ALA A 192 12.14 19.01 11.27
CA ALA A 192 12.38 19.61 12.61
C ALA A 192 12.47 18.53 13.72
N LEU A 193 11.73 17.43 13.58
CA LEU A 193 11.82 16.29 14.49
C LEU A 193 13.08 15.44 14.27
N GLY A 194 13.84 15.68 13.19
CA GLY A 194 15.06 14.94 12.86
C GLY A 194 14.79 13.53 12.32
N VAL A 195 13.61 13.29 11.72
CA VAL A 195 13.29 11.98 11.13
C VAL A 195 14.19 11.76 9.91
N LYS A 196 15.06 10.75 9.96
CA LYS A 196 15.92 10.35 8.83
C LYS A 196 15.21 9.43 7.86
N GLY A 197 14.31 8.59 8.37
CA GLY A 197 13.57 7.73 7.48
C GLY A 197 12.32 7.10 8.11
N ILE A 198 11.58 6.42 7.26
CA ILE A 198 10.32 5.75 7.57
C ILE A 198 10.34 4.37 6.92
N HIS A 199 10.30 3.31 7.72
CA HIS A 199 9.95 1.99 7.19
C HIS A 199 8.43 1.82 7.26
N ILE A 200 7.83 1.36 6.19
CA ILE A 200 6.55 0.69 6.27
C ILE A 200 6.87 -0.71 6.79
N ALA A 201 6.71 -0.88 8.11
CA ALA A 201 7.18 -2.07 8.83
C ALA A 201 6.00 -2.98 9.13
N GLU A 202 5.98 -4.13 8.48
CA GLU A 202 4.88 -5.08 8.54
C GLU A 202 5.34 -6.50 8.85
N ARG A 203 4.59 -7.16 9.73
CA ARG A 203 4.71 -8.58 10.03
C ARG A 203 3.32 -9.23 10.01
N ASP A 204 3.05 -10.00 8.98
CA ASP A 204 1.90 -10.91 8.96
C ASP A 204 2.26 -12.23 9.62
N SER A 205 1.60 -12.55 10.73
CA SER A 205 1.79 -13.80 11.48
C SER A 205 0.60 -14.76 11.37
N GLN A 206 -0.33 -14.51 10.45
CA GLN A 206 -1.49 -15.38 10.23
C GLN A 206 -1.02 -16.75 9.70
N TRP A 207 -1.60 -17.83 10.23
CA TRP A 207 -1.23 -19.19 9.87
C TRP A 207 -2.45 -20.12 9.81
N ALA A 208 -2.31 -21.22 9.08
CA ALA A 208 -3.33 -22.24 8.91
C ALA A 208 -2.76 -23.64 9.16
N ASP A 209 -3.60 -24.59 9.57
CA ASP A 209 -3.21 -26.00 9.75
C ASP A 209 -2.95 -26.73 8.42
N ILE A 210 -3.24 -26.09 7.29
CA ILE A 210 -3.01 -26.64 5.96
C ILE A 210 -1.63 -26.17 5.47
N PRO A 211 -0.58 -27.02 5.51
CA PRO A 211 0.75 -26.61 5.10
C PRO A 211 0.80 -26.31 3.60
N LYS A 212 1.67 -25.38 3.24
CA LYS A 212 2.01 -25.11 1.84
C LYS A 212 2.50 -26.37 1.14
N GLN A 213 1.95 -26.65 -0.04
CA GLN A 213 2.35 -27.76 -0.87
C GLN A 213 3.41 -27.38 -1.90
N THR A 214 4.16 -28.37 -2.41
CA THR A 214 5.06 -28.17 -3.56
C THR A 214 4.27 -27.63 -4.76
N ASP A 215 4.85 -26.70 -5.51
CA ASP A 215 4.24 -26.05 -6.67
C ASP A 215 2.94 -25.29 -6.35
N GLU A 216 2.84 -24.76 -5.11
CA GLU A 216 1.76 -23.94 -4.62
C GLU A 216 2.33 -22.61 -4.11
N PHE A 217 1.78 -21.48 -4.52
CA PHE A 217 2.03 -20.19 -3.90
C PHE A 217 0.91 -19.87 -2.92
N VAL A 218 1.26 -19.62 -1.67
CA VAL A 218 0.32 -19.30 -0.59
C VAL A 218 0.54 -17.85 -0.15
N ASN A 219 -0.54 -17.10 0.06
CA ASN A 219 -0.49 -15.73 0.58
C ASN A 219 -1.78 -15.40 1.31
N THR A 220 -1.83 -14.31 2.07
CA THR A 220 -3.02 -13.79 2.77
C THR A 220 -3.81 -12.77 1.96
N TRP A 221 -3.27 -12.31 0.82
CA TRP A 221 -3.93 -11.40 -0.12
C TRP A 221 -3.61 -11.80 -1.57
N SER A 222 -3.90 -10.96 -2.54
CA SER A 222 -3.75 -11.26 -3.97
C SER A 222 -2.35 -11.80 -4.31
N ILE A 223 -2.29 -13.03 -4.82
CA ILE A 223 -1.03 -13.67 -5.24
C ILE A 223 -0.53 -13.06 -6.55
N ASP A 224 -1.45 -12.73 -7.47
CA ASP A 224 -1.08 -12.10 -8.74
C ASP A 224 -0.48 -10.70 -8.50
N GLY A 225 -1.10 -9.90 -7.65
CA GLY A 225 -0.57 -8.61 -7.22
C GLY A 225 0.80 -8.76 -6.55
N PHE A 226 0.91 -9.64 -5.55
CA PHE A 226 2.14 -9.84 -4.81
C PHE A 226 3.32 -10.31 -5.70
N VAL A 227 3.08 -11.25 -6.60
CA VAL A 227 4.11 -11.72 -7.54
C VAL A 227 4.48 -10.63 -8.55
N GLY A 228 3.49 -9.87 -9.05
CA GLY A 228 3.72 -8.74 -9.95
C GLY A 228 4.63 -7.69 -9.32
N GLU A 229 4.30 -7.23 -8.11
CA GLU A 229 5.11 -6.28 -7.33
C GLU A 229 6.48 -6.85 -6.93
N GLY A 230 6.51 -8.12 -6.53
CA GLY A 230 7.75 -8.81 -6.12
C GLY A 230 8.76 -8.98 -7.25
N LEU A 231 8.30 -9.06 -8.50
CA LEU A 231 9.15 -9.18 -9.69
C LEU A 231 9.61 -7.84 -10.26
N GLN A 232 9.02 -6.73 -9.83
CA GLN A 232 9.49 -5.40 -10.19
C GLN A 232 10.84 -5.09 -9.52
N PRO A 233 11.61 -4.13 -10.04
CA PRO A 233 12.79 -3.62 -9.33
C PRO A 233 12.46 -3.21 -7.91
N ALA A 234 13.29 -3.54 -6.94
CA ALA A 234 13.15 -3.00 -5.60
C ALA A 234 13.31 -1.48 -5.65
N GLU A 235 12.40 -0.73 -5.05
CA GLU A 235 12.39 0.74 -5.03
C GLU A 235 12.30 1.28 -3.61
N LEU A 236 12.85 2.46 -3.42
CA LEU A 236 12.73 3.18 -2.16
C LEU A 236 12.85 4.69 -2.39
N GLY A 237 12.15 5.46 -1.57
CA GLY A 237 12.40 6.89 -1.44
C GLY A 237 13.81 7.11 -0.91
N TRP A 238 14.56 8.01 -1.53
CA TRP A 238 15.98 8.21 -1.23
C TRP A 238 16.20 9.48 -0.42
N GLY A 239 16.64 9.30 0.81
CA GLY A 239 16.85 10.37 1.80
C GLY A 239 18.08 11.23 1.54
N THR A 240 17.99 12.50 1.89
CA THR A 240 19.12 13.46 1.74
C THR A 240 20.25 13.20 2.74
N HIS A 241 20.04 12.40 3.79
CA HIS A 241 21.05 12.02 4.77
C HIS A 241 21.92 10.83 4.32
N GLU A 242 21.53 10.14 3.26
CA GLU A 242 22.22 8.95 2.76
C GLU A 242 23.59 9.32 2.16
N LYS A 243 24.64 8.67 2.64
CA LYS A 243 26.02 8.87 2.19
C LYS A 243 26.54 7.76 1.28
N HIS A 244 25.87 6.61 1.29
CA HIS A 244 26.33 5.38 0.65
C HIS A 244 25.30 4.85 -0.34
N VAL A 245 25.44 5.23 -1.60
CA VAL A 245 24.57 4.70 -2.67
C VAL A 245 24.87 3.22 -2.92
N PRO A 246 23.86 2.33 -2.91
CA PRO A 246 24.06 0.92 -3.25
C PRO A 246 24.65 0.76 -4.66
N PRO A 247 25.57 -0.21 -4.89
CA PRO A 247 26.16 -0.42 -6.22
C PRO A 247 25.12 -0.75 -7.30
N GLU A 248 24.01 -1.39 -6.89
CA GLU A 248 22.92 -1.78 -7.79
C GLU A 248 21.88 -0.66 -8.02
N ALA A 249 22.06 0.51 -7.39
CA ALA A 249 21.10 1.60 -7.46
C ALA A 249 21.16 2.35 -8.79
N SER A 250 20.00 2.74 -9.28
CA SER A 250 19.81 3.67 -10.37
C SER A 250 18.86 4.78 -9.97
N PHE A 251 19.10 5.98 -10.50
CA PHE A 251 18.31 7.18 -10.24
C PHE A 251 17.36 7.45 -11.38
N HIS A 252 16.22 8.06 -11.08
CA HIS A 252 15.31 8.58 -12.09
C HIS A 252 15.76 9.98 -12.52
N GLU A 253 15.85 10.21 -13.82
CA GLU A 253 16.33 11.49 -14.38
C GLU A 253 15.23 12.56 -14.41
N THR A 254 13.97 12.16 -14.49
CA THR A 254 12.80 13.04 -14.63
C THR A 254 11.77 12.76 -13.53
N GLY A 255 10.75 13.60 -13.44
CA GLY A 255 9.71 13.49 -12.42
C GLY A 255 10.12 14.09 -11.08
N CYS A 256 9.58 13.56 -9.97
CA CYS A 256 9.87 14.07 -8.62
C CYS A 256 11.29 13.77 -8.13
N ARG A 257 11.99 12.84 -8.73
CA ARG A 257 13.36 12.40 -8.36
C ARG A 257 13.52 12.06 -6.86
N ALA A 258 12.42 11.62 -6.23
CA ALA A 258 12.41 11.32 -4.80
C ALA A 258 12.83 9.90 -4.47
N ALA A 259 13.03 9.03 -5.45
CA ALA A 259 13.31 7.62 -5.27
C ALA A 259 14.47 7.12 -6.13
N ILE A 260 14.99 5.96 -5.74
CA ILE A 260 15.92 5.14 -6.52
C ILE A 260 15.31 3.75 -6.71
N TYR A 261 15.78 3.02 -7.71
CA TYR A 261 15.48 1.60 -7.89
C TYR A 261 16.76 0.78 -7.95
N LEU A 262 16.67 -0.47 -7.49
CA LEU A 262 17.77 -1.42 -7.54
C LEU A 262 17.60 -2.34 -8.75
N THR A 263 18.70 -2.70 -9.40
CA THR A 263 18.69 -3.63 -10.55
C THR A 263 18.51 -5.10 -10.11
N ARG A 264 17.62 -5.31 -9.15
CA ARG A 264 17.22 -6.61 -8.59
C ARG A 264 15.77 -6.58 -8.14
N PRO A 265 15.03 -7.70 -8.20
CA PRO A 265 13.62 -7.74 -7.84
C PRO A 265 13.40 -7.57 -6.34
N GLY A 266 12.28 -6.98 -5.96
CA GLY A 266 11.87 -6.81 -4.56
C GLY A 266 11.80 -8.13 -3.79
N ALA A 267 11.26 -9.18 -4.43
CA ALA A 267 11.18 -10.53 -3.85
C ALA A 267 12.54 -11.18 -3.56
N MET A 268 13.66 -10.62 -4.02
CA MET A 268 15.03 -11.05 -3.69
C MET A 268 15.82 -10.01 -2.90
N THR A 269 15.19 -8.93 -2.48
CA THR A 269 15.83 -7.85 -1.72
C THR A 269 15.27 -7.83 -0.31
N ARG A 270 16.15 -8.05 0.68
CA ARG A 270 15.75 -8.05 2.08
C ARG A 270 16.36 -6.86 2.83
N VAL A 271 15.59 -6.36 3.80
CA VAL A 271 15.96 -5.23 4.68
C VAL A 271 15.69 -5.56 6.13
N ARG A 272 16.46 -4.97 7.03
CA ARG A 272 16.25 -5.06 8.48
C ARG A 272 15.24 -4.01 8.91
N SER A 273 14.32 -4.41 9.76
CA SER A 273 13.31 -3.53 10.36
C SER A 273 12.93 -4.03 11.76
N TRP A 274 11.92 -3.40 12.34
CA TRP A 274 11.44 -3.72 13.68
C TRP A 274 9.93 -3.50 13.77
N THR A 275 9.24 -4.41 14.48
CA THR A 275 7.83 -4.23 14.87
C THR A 275 7.65 -4.57 16.34
N PRO A 276 6.61 -4.05 17.04
CA PRO A 276 6.48 -4.23 18.49
C PRO A 276 6.37 -5.69 18.94
N ASN A 277 5.65 -6.54 18.21
CA ASN A 277 5.46 -7.93 18.62
C ASN A 277 6.57 -8.87 18.16
N ALA A 278 7.13 -8.64 16.98
CA ALA A 278 8.18 -9.51 16.46
C ALA A 278 9.58 -9.06 16.89
N GLY A 279 9.76 -7.79 17.31
CA GLY A 279 11.09 -7.21 17.54
C GLY A 279 11.83 -6.99 16.21
N PRO A 280 13.15 -7.20 16.18
CA PRO A 280 13.93 -7.11 14.94
C PRO A 280 13.50 -8.17 13.91
N ILE A 281 13.24 -7.73 12.68
CA ILE A 281 12.84 -8.59 11.55
C ILE A 281 13.73 -8.36 10.33
N GLN A 282 13.72 -9.34 9.42
CA GLN A 282 14.12 -9.15 8.03
C GLN A 282 12.85 -9.18 7.16
N GLY A 283 12.54 -8.06 6.54
CA GLY A 283 11.44 -7.95 5.58
C GLY A 283 11.94 -7.95 4.14
N TYR A 284 11.05 -8.17 3.19
CA TYR A 284 11.30 -7.95 1.77
C TYR A 284 11.08 -6.48 1.42
N LEU A 285 11.97 -5.95 0.59
CA LEU A 285 11.82 -4.61 0.00
C LEU A 285 11.04 -4.74 -1.31
N ILE A 286 9.76 -5.06 -1.19
CA ILE A 286 8.85 -5.06 -2.34
C ILE A 286 8.60 -3.60 -2.75
N THR A 287 8.52 -3.34 -4.06
CA THR A 287 8.19 -1.99 -4.52
C THR A 287 6.76 -1.63 -4.19
N HIS A 288 6.57 -0.44 -3.62
CA HIS A 288 5.25 0.10 -3.28
C HIS A 288 5.21 1.62 -3.49
N ASN A 289 4.06 2.11 -3.92
CA ASN A 289 3.87 3.53 -4.27
C ASN A 289 4.18 4.48 -3.10
N GLU A 290 3.82 4.11 -1.86
CA GLU A 290 4.03 4.96 -0.67
C GLU A 290 5.50 5.18 -0.33
N SER A 291 6.39 4.27 -0.72
CA SER A 291 7.84 4.48 -0.57
C SER A 291 8.31 5.71 -1.35
N ILE A 292 7.67 5.98 -2.49
CA ILE A 292 7.96 7.10 -3.36
C ILE A 292 7.15 8.32 -2.95
N SER A 293 5.85 8.15 -2.75
CA SER A 293 4.91 9.27 -2.52
C SER A 293 5.16 9.95 -1.18
N ILE A 294 5.44 9.20 -0.09
CA ILE A 294 5.79 9.76 1.22
C ILE A 294 7.13 10.50 1.15
N ALA A 295 8.14 9.94 0.48
CA ALA A 295 9.43 10.61 0.32
C ALA A 295 9.28 11.92 -0.47
N ASP A 296 8.52 11.91 -1.57
CA ASP A 296 8.19 13.10 -2.34
C ASP A 296 7.38 14.11 -1.50
N TYR A 297 6.35 13.64 -0.80
CA TYR A 297 5.47 14.47 0.04
C TYR A 297 6.21 15.20 1.16
N LEU A 298 7.20 14.54 1.78
CA LEU A 298 8.00 15.07 2.87
C LEU A 298 9.29 15.79 2.40
N THR A 299 9.47 15.99 1.10
CA THR A 299 10.62 16.76 0.59
C THR A 299 10.46 18.25 0.89
N VAL A 300 11.49 18.83 1.52
CA VAL A 300 11.66 20.29 1.65
C VAL A 300 12.69 20.73 0.62
N GLU A 301 12.29 21.66 -0.23
CA GLU A 301 13.17 22.24 -1.27
C GLU A 301 13.53 23.69 -0.94
N GLU A 302 14.78 24.08 -1.18
CA GLU A 302 15.25 25.46 -1.17
C GLU A 302 16.10 25.70 -2.43
N ASN A 303 15.82 26.77 -3.15
CA ASN A 303 16.50 27.12 -4.40
C ASN A 303 16.51 25.99 -5.46
N GLY A 304 15.47 25.15 -5.48
CA GLY A 304 15.35 24.03 -6.41
C GLY A 304 16.15 22.76 -6.03
N GLU A 305 16.74 22.75 -4.85
CA GLU A 305 17.45 21.59 -4.30
C GLU A 305 16.71 21.03 -3.08
N ALA A 306 16.62 19.71 -2.99
CA ALA A 306 16.06 19.06 -1.82
C ALA A 306 17.04 19.15 -0.64
N ILE A 307 16.72 20.01 0.34
CA ILE A 307 17.51 20.15 1.58
C ILE A 307 17.16 19.09 2.62
N TYR A 308 15.97 18.52 2.53
CA TYR A 308 15.50 17.43 3.38
C TYR A 308 14.57 16.51 2.60
N ARG A 309 14.79 15.22 2.78
CA ARG A 309 13.92 14.12 2.39
C ARG A 309 14.25 12.92 3.26
N PRO A 310 13.28 12.22 3.84
CA PRO A 310 13.53 10.95 4.53
C PRO A 310 13.77 9.81 3.53
N THR A 311 14.55 8.80 3.92
CA THR A 311 14.54 7.49 3.23
C THR A 311 13.25 6.77 3.59
N VAL A 312 12.51 6.28 2.59
CA VAL A 312 11.23 5.59 2.80
C VAL A 312 11.21 4.27 2.05
N HIS A 313 10.89 3.18 2.72
CA HIS A 313 10.77 1.88 2.06
C HIS A 313 9.87 0.91 2.80
N TYR A 314 9.37 -0.07 2.07
CA TYR A 314 8.67 -1.21 2.63
C TYR A 314 9.67 -2.20 3.25
N ALA A 315 9.27 -2.78 4.38
CA ALA A 315 9.96 -3.87 5.06
C ALA A 315 8.91 -4.92 5.45
N TYR A 316 8.53 -5.74 4.50
CA TYR A 316 7.44 -6.69 4.61
C TYR A 316 7.91 -8.08 4.99
N HIS A 317 7.48 -8.56 6.13
CA HIS A 317 7.62 -9.94 6.52
C HIS A 317 6.25 -10.63 6.40
N PRO A 318 5.97 -11.28 5.26
CA PRO A 318 4.68 -11.96 5.05
C PRO A 318 4.53 -13.19 5.95
N SER A 319 3.39 -13.87 5.83
CA SER A 319 3.13 -15.11 6.56
C SER A 319 4.20 -16.18 6.27
N ASP A 320 4.41 -17.10 7.18
CA ASP A 320 5.46 -18.12 7.04
C ASP A 320 5.24 -19.00 5.80
N ASP A 321 4.01 -19.34 5.46
CA ASP A 321 3.68 -20.05 4.22
C ASP A 321 4.00 -19.23 2.96
N THR A 322 3.85 -17.91 3.03
CA THR A 322 4.24 -17.00 1.95
C THR A 322 5.77 -16.94 1.82
N ILE A 323 6.52 -16.91 2.92
CA ILE A 323 7.99 -17.01 2.92
C ILE A 323 8.44 -18.30 2.24
N LEU A 324 7.85 -19.44 2.57
CA LEU A 324 8.15 -20.72 1.93
C LEU A 324 7.81 -20.69 0.43
N SER A 325 6.73 -20.03 0.04
CA SER A 325 6.34 -19.87 -1.37
C SER A 325 7.32 -19.01 -2.14
N LEU A 326 7.82 -17.92 -1.53
CA LEU A 326 8.88 -17.09 -2.11
C LEU A 326 10.19 -17.86 -2.26
N HIS A 327 10.61 -18.65 -1.25
CA HIS A 327 11.82 -19.46 -1.34
C HIS A 327 11.72 -20.49 -2.45
N GLU A 328 10.57 -21.14 -2.65
CA GLU A 328 10.38 -22.04 -3.79
C GLU A 328 10.45 -21.30 -5.12
N MET A 329 9.80 -20.13 -5.25
CA MET A 329 9.85 -19.30 -6.45
C MET A 329 11.29 -18.86 -6.77
N GLN A 330 12.05 -18.44 -5.75
CA GLN A 330 13.46 -18.08 -5.88
C GLN A 330 14.30 -19.28 -6.32
N GLY A 331 14.09 -20.46 -5.72
CA GLY A 331 14.76 -21.73 -6.11
C GLY A 331 14.41 -22.16 -7.54
N ARG A 332 13.32 -21.67 -8.10
CA ARG A 332 12.88 -21.90 -9.50
C ARG A 332 13.25 -20.74 -10.44
N ASN A 333 14.26 -19.94 -10.08
CA ASN A 333 14.69 -18.76 -10.84
C ASN A 333 13.54 -17.77 -11.11
N LEU A 334 12.76 -17.47 -10.10
CA LEU A 334 11.60 -16.57 -10.12
C LEU A 334 10.41 -17.06 -10.99
N ARG A 335 10.41 -18.33 -11.35
CA ARG A 335 9.26 -18.94 -12.02
C ARG A 335 8.17 -19.24 -10.99
N ARG A 336 7.00 -18.62 -11.18
CA ARG A 336 5.83 -18.81 -10.34
C ARG A 336 5.38 -20.29 -10.30
N GLN A 337 4.84 -20.71 -9.18
CA GLN A 337 4.14 -21.98 -8.97
C GLN A 337 2.87 -22.04 -9.82
N SER A 338 2.47 -23.26 -10.20
CA SER A 338 1.27 -23.46 -11.04
C SER A 338 -0.04 -23.36 -10.26
N ARG A 339 0.00 -23.54 -8.92
CA ARG A 339 -1.16 -23.44 -8.03
C ARG A 339 -1.04 -22.21 -7.13
N SER A 340 -2.19 -21.66 -6.77
CA SER A 340 -2.31 -20.50 -5.90
C SER A 340 -3.35 -20.75 -4.82
N ARG A 341 -3.06 -20.36 -3.57
CA ARG A 341 -4.01 -20.42 -2.45
C ARG A 341 -3.93 -19.15 -1.63
N VAL A 342 -5.02 -18.37 -1.65
CA VAL A 342 -5.17 -17.24 -0.75
C VAL A 342 -5.79 -17.73 0.55
N MET A 343 -5.03 -17.67 1.64
CA MET A 343 -5.50 -18.05 2.96
C MET A 343 -6.61 -17.10 3.44
N ASN A 344 -7.72 -17.65 3.88
CA ASN A 344 -8.82 -16.92 4.47
C ASN A 344 -9.51 -17.73 5.58
N ASP A 345 -10.48 -18.59 5.23
CA ASP A 345 -11.31 -19.31 6.21
C ASP A 345 -10.51 -20.33 7.01
N GLU A 346 -9.45 -20.89 6.44
CA GLU A 346 -8.55 -21.86 7.05
C GLU A 346 -7.58 -21.25 8.07
N ILE A 347 -7.43 -19.91 8.14
CA ILE A 347 -6.55 -19.28 9.13
C ILE A 347 -7.04 -19.59 10.54
N VAL A 348 -6.16 -20.16 11.36
CA VAL A 348 -6.44 -20.57 12.73
C VAL A 348 -6.19 -19.43 13.70
N ASP A 349 -5.06 -18.75 13.59
CA ASP A 349 -4.66 -17.65 14.48
C ASP A 349 -3.64 -16.73 13.79
N GLY A 350 -3.22 -15.70 14.51
CA GLY A 350 -2.25 -14.72 14.07
C GLY A 350 -2.84 -13.33 13.89
N MET A 351 -1.99 -12.41 13.47
CA MET A 351 -2.36 -11.02 13.24
C MET A 351 -1.58 -10.44 12.07
N ASP A 352 -2.10 -9.37 11.53
CA ASP A 352 -1.34 -8.46 10.68
C ASP A 352 -0.95 -7.23 11.49
N GLU A 353 0.36 -7.08 11.73
CA GLU A 353 0.98 -5.97 12.42
C GLU A 353 1.58 -5.03 11.39
N LEU A 354 0.81 -4.03 10.96
CA LEU A 354 1.18 -3.09 9.90
C LEU A 354 1.26 -1.66 10.44
N GLY A 355 2.40 -1.04 10.27
CA GLY A 355 2.63 0.34 10.71
C GLY A 355 3.82 1.00 10.06
N VAL A 356 4.16 2.16 10.59
CA VAL A 356 5.32 2.95 10.17
C VAL A 356 6.33 3.06 11.31
N LEU A 357 7.59 2.77 11.02
CA LEU A 357 8.72 2.98 11.92
C LEU A 357 9.46 4.25 11.51
N LEU A 358 9.24 5.34 12.25
CA LEU A 358 9.98 6.59 12.10
C LEU A 358 11.30 6.45 12.86
N TYR A 359 12.43 6.78 12.22
CA TYR A 359 13.75 6.59 12.85
C TYR A 359 14.69 7.76 12.61
N GLY A 360 15.77 7.81 13.43
CA GLY A 360 16.84 8.80 13.34
C GLY A 360 16.61 10.07 14.15
N HIS A 361 15.45 10.22 14.77
CA HIS A 361 15.10 11.34 15.65
C HIS A 361 15.68 11.17 17.06
N ALA A 362 15.58 12.20 17.90
CA ALA A 362 16.20 12.24 19.24
C ALA A 362 15.78 11.11 20.20
N LYS A 363 14.65 10.42 19.93
CA LYS A 363 14.18 9.24 20.68
C LYS A 363 14.49 7.92 19.96
N ASN A 364 15.46 7.89 19.07
CA ASN A 364 15.93 6.79 18.25
C ASN A 364 14.91 6.33 17.21
N ALA A 365 13.95 5.47 17.55
CA ALA A 365 12.90 5.02 16.62
C ALA A 365 11.54 4.88 17.29
N PHE A 366 10.48 5.15 16.54
CA PHE A 366 9.09 5.11 16.98
C PHE A 366 8.22 4.41 15.94
N TRP A 367 7.67 3.26 16.31
CA TRP A 367 6.68 2.55 15.48
C TRP A 367 5.26 2.97 15.87
N TYR A 368 4.41 3.20 14.86
CA TYR A 368 2.99 3.47 15.05
C TYR A 368 2.16 2.73 14.01
N GLY A 369 1.18 1.94 14.44
CA GLY A 369 0.42 1.15 13.50
C GLY A 369 -0.72 0.33 14.12
N SER A 370 -1.31 -0.49 13.27
CA SER A 370 -2.41 -1.41 13.53
C SER A 370 -1.87 -2.78 13.96
N GLN A 371 -2.47 -3.34 15.00
CA GLN A 371 -2.32 -4.74 15.41
C GLN A 371 -3.70 -5.38 15.31
N LEU A 372 -3.99 -6.02 14.18
CA LEU A 372 -5.28 -6.63 13.90
C LEU A 372 -5.16 -8.15 13.89
N THR A 373 -5.75 -8.81 14.89
CA THR A 373 -5.80 -10.28 14.91
C THR A 373 -6.89 -10.82 13.98
N ILE A 374 -6.72 -12.07 13.51
CA ILE A 374 -7.75 -12.77 12.72
C ILE A 374 -9.10 -12.83 13.47
N HIS A 375 -9.07 -13.00 14.79
CA HIS A 375 -10.28 -13.06 15.60
C HIS A 375 -11.01 -11.72 15.67
N GLN A 376 -10.26 -10.60 15.78
CA GLN A 376 -10.83 -9.26 15.73
C GLN A 376 -11.38 -8.95 14.33
N ALA A 377 -10.65 -9.32 13.27
CA ALA A 377 -11.09 -9.15 11.90
C ALA A 377 -12.43 -9.87 11.66
N ARG A 378 -12.52 -11.15 12.02
CA ARG A 378 -13.74 -11.95 11.84
C ARG A 378 -14.91 -11.48 12.72
N ALA A 379 -14.64 -10.87 13.87
CA ALA A 379 -15.69 -10.32 14.74
C ALA A 379 -16.46 -9.17 14.08
N VAL A 380 -15.83 -8.40 13.20
CA VAL A 380 -16.44 -7.25 12.49
C VAL A 380 -16.73 -7.53 11.02
N ALA A 381 -16.00 -8.46 10.42
CA ALA A 381 -16.13 -8.90 9.03
C ALA A 381 -15.81 -10.41 8.92
N PRO A 382 -16.80 -11.30 9.19
CA PRO A 382 -16.56 -12.74 9.32
C PRO A 382 -15.96 -13.44 8.09
N TYR A 383 -16.04 -12.81 6.95
CA TYR A 383 -15.59 -13.28 5.63
C TYR A 383 -14.19 -12.75 5.26
N GLN A 384 -13.49 -12.08 6.18
CA GLN A 384 -12.16 -11.50 5.90
C GLN A 384 -11.07 -12.04 6.84
N ASN A 385 -9.84 -12.07 6.35
CA ASN A 385 -8.65 -12.16 7.18
C ASN A 385 -8.19 -10.74 7.63
N ALA A 386 -7.16 -10.67 8.46
CA ALA A 386 -6.71 -9.39 9.01
C ALA A 386 -6.17 -8.45 7.91
N THR A 387 -5.29 -8.94 7.05
CA THR A 387 -4.70 -8.17 5.93
C THR A 387 -5.79 -7.67 4.98
N GLY A 388 -6.71 -8.55 4.56
CA GLY A 388 -7.82 -8.17 3.67
C GLY A 388 -8.74 -7.10 4.27
N LEU A 389 -8.97 -7.13 5.59
CA LEU A 389 -9.79 -6.14 6.26
C LEU A 389 -9.12 -4.76 6.34
N GLN A 390 -7.81 -4.71 6.60
CA GLN A 390 -7.07 -3.44 6.57
C GLN A 390 -7.17 -2.78 5.19
N VAL A 391 -6.96 -3.54 4.10
CA VAL A 391 -7.09 -3.04 2.73
C VAL A 391 -8.52 -2.58 2.44
N SER A 392 -9.53 -3.44 2.68
CA SER A 392 -10.93 -3.17 2.35
C SER A 392 -11.48 -1.96 3.11
N SER A 393 -11.10 -1.79 4.39
CA SER A 393 -11.51 -0.64 5.19
C SER A 393 -10.89 0.66 4.69
N ALA A 394 -9.65 0.62 4.20
CA ALA A 394 -8.99 1.77 3.60
C ALA A 394 -9.67 2.19 2.28
N VAL A 395 -10.00 1.23 1.42
CA VAL A 395 -10.75 1.52 0.19
C VAL A 395 -12.06 2.24 0.51
N VAL A 396 -12.84 1.71 1.47
CA VAL A 396 -14.12 2.34 1.85
C VAL A 396 -13.92 3.72 2.47
N ALA A 397 -12.88 3.91 3.29
CA ALA A 397 -12.56 5.23 3.84
C ALA A 397 -12.18 6.24 2.75
N GLY A 398 -11.38 5.83 1.76
CA GLY A 398 -11.06 6.64 0.58
C GLY A 398 -12.28 6.95 -0.27
N MET A 399 -13.20 5.99 -0.46
CA MET A 399 -14.48 6.22 -1.16
C MET A 399 -15.33 7.28 -0.45
N ILE A 400 -15.49 7.16 0.87
CA ILE A 400 -16.27 8.13 1.66
C ILE A 400 -15.65 9.52 1.55
N TRP A 401 -14.33 9.61 1.71
CA TRP A 401 -13.62 10.88 1.58
C TRP A 401 -13.78 11.50 0.17
N ALA A 402 -13.70 10.69 -0.89
CA ALA A 402 -13.91 11.15 -2.26
C ALA A 402 -15.33 11.66 -2.51
N ILE A 403 -16.35 11.00 -1.93
CA ILE A 403 -17.74 11.44 -1.99
C ILE A 403 -17.93 12.78 -1.25
N GLU A 404 -17.29 12.95 -0.09
CA GLU A 404 -17.28 14.20 0.67
C GLU A 404 -16.52 15.33 -0.03
N ASN A 405 -15.55 14.97 -0.90
CA ASN A 405 -14.66 15.91 -1.59
C ASN A 405 -14.65 15.64 -3.12
N PRO A 406 -15.78 15.81 -3.82
CA PRO A 406 -15.98 15.25 -5.16
C PRO A 406 -15.22 15.94 -6.30
N ARG A 407 -14.52 17.06 -6.04
CA ARG A 407 -13.87 17.91 -7.06
C ARG A 407 -12.40 18.23 -6.77
N ARG A 408 -11.67 17.25 -6.24
CA ARG A 408 -10.25 17.45 -5.87
C ARG A 408 -9.27 17.06 -6.99
N GLY A 409 -9.76 16.50 -8.12
CA GLY A 409 -8.91 15.93 -9.16
C GLY A 409 -8.17 14.68 -8.67
N VAL A 410 -6.99 14.42 -9.22
CA VAL A 410 -6.17 13.25 -8.84
C VAL A 410 -5.39 13.52 -7.55
N MET A 411 -5.57 12.65 -6.56
CA MET A 411 -5.01 12.78 -5.21
C MET A 411 -4.22 11.53 -4.84
N ASP A 412 -2.98 11.70 -4.39
CA ASP A 412 -2.25 10.63 -3.67
C ASP A 412 -2.83 10.46 -2.27
N ALA A 413 -2.69 9.28 -1.68
CA ALA A 413 -3.12 8.99 -0.29
C ALA A 413 -2.55 9.99 0.73
N ASP A 414 -1.31 10.45 0.52
CA ASP A 414 -0.64 11.42 1.41
C ASP A 414 -1.33 12.80 1.45
N GLU A 415 -2.15 13.13 0.46
CA GLU A 415 -2.81 14.43 0.35
C GLU A 415 -4.19 14.46 1.05
N LEU A 416 -4.72 13.29 1.45
CA LEU A 416 -6.02 13.19 2.12
C LEU A 416 -5.93 13.62 3.59
N ASP A 417 -7.09 13.95 4.16
CA ASP A 417 -7.23 14.23 5.59
C ASP A 417 -7.07 12.93 6.40
N HIS A 418 -5.93 12.80 7.06
CA HIS A 418 -5.56 11.60 7.81
C HIS A 418 -6.49 11.32 8.99
N ASP A 419 -6.97 12.36 9.69
CA ASP A 419 -7.88 12.18 10.83
C ASP A 419 -9.25 11.70 10.36
N ARG A 420 -9.75 12.25 9.24
CA ARG A 420 -11.02 11.80 8.66
C ARG A 420 -10.92 10.34 8.21
N ILE A 421 -9.88 9.98 7.47
CA ILE A 421 -9.67 8.60 6.99
C ILE A 421 -9.56 7.63 8.17
N LEU A 422 -8.69 7.92 9.14
CA LEU A 422 -8.50 7.03 10.30
C LEU A 422 -9.76 6.93 11.17
N SER A 423 -10.57 7.99 11.27
CA SER A 423 -11.85 7.93 12.00
C SER A 423 -12.85 6.95 11.38
N ILE A 424 -12.78 6.73 10.06
CA ILE A 424 -13.62 5.76 9.35
C ILE A 424 -13.06 4.34 9.53
N GLN A 425 -11.73 4.19 9.48
CA GLN A 425 -11.05 2.90 9.56
C GLN A 425 -10.94 2.33 10.98
N ASP A 426 -10.95 3.18 12.02
CA ASP A 426 -10.71 2.79 13.43
C ASP A 426 -11.43 1.51 13.88
N PRO A 427 -12.72 1.28 13.52
CA PRO A 427 -13.42 0.05 13.90
C PRO A 427 -12.84 -1.24 13.28
N TYR A 428 -11.97 -1.11 12.26
CA TYR A 428 -11.43 -2.20 11.45
C TYR A 428 -9.93 -2.43 11.62
N LEU A 429 -9.25 -1.60 12.43
CA LEU A 429 -7.79 -1.64 12.58
C LEU A 429 -7.31 -2.40 13.83
N GLY A 430 -8.22 -2.99 14.60
CA GLY A 430 -7.86 -3.59 15.87
C GLY A 430 -7.27 -2.57 16.83
N LYS A 431 -6.11 -2.84 17.42
CA LYS A 431 -5.47 -1.91 18.34
C LYS A 431 -4.45 -1.03 17.60
N LEU A 432 -4.62 0.27 17.65
CA LEU A 432 -3.59 1.23 17.24
C LEU A 432 -2.56 1.40 18.38
N VAL A 433 -1.30 1.11 18.08
CA VAL A 433 -0.20 1.09 19.06
C VAL A 433 0.90 2.04 18.62
N GLY A 434 1.44 2.81 19.58
CA GLY A 434 2.70 3.53 19.43
C GLY A 434 3.74 2.92 20.36
N ALA A 435 4.91 2.55 19.84
CA ALA A 435 5.98 1.93 20.59
C ALA A 435 7.34 2.53 20.22
N TYR A 436 8.09 2.97 21.23
CA TYR A 436 9.49 3.37 21.08
C TYR A 436 10.40 2.15 21.15
N THR A 437 11.53 2.22 20.48
CA THR A 437 12.58 1.19 20.55
C THR A 437 13.96 1.83 20.42
N ASP A 438 14.92 1.27 21.16
CA ASP A 438 16.34 1.60 21.03
C ASP A 438 17.05 0.79 19.94
N TRP A 439 16.31 -0.14 19.27
CA TRP A 439 16.84 -0.93 18.18
C TRP A 439 17.39 -0.08 17.04
N THR A 440 18.48 -0.54 16.47
CA THR A 440 19.10 0.00 15.25
C THR A 440 19.50 -1.14 14.31
N PRO A 441 19.68 -0.88 13.00
CA PRO A 441 20.22 -1.89 12.07
C PRO A 441 21.64 -2.38 12.40
N LEU A 442 22.35 -1.74 13.33
CA LEU A 442 23.69 -2.10 13.77
C LEU A 442 23.73 -2.98 15.04
N ASP A 443 22.58 -3.23 15.67
CA ASP A 443 22.53 -4.01 16.90
C ASP A 443 23.19 -5.37 16.71
N ASN A 444 24.19 -5.68 17.60
CA ASN A 444 25.00 -6.90 17.55
C ASN A 444 25.83 -7.10 16.27
N ARG A 445 26.10 -6.03 15.50
CA ARG A 445 26.94 -6.06 14.30
C ARG A 445 28.28 -5.38 14.53
N GLY A 446 29.25 -5.66 13.62
CA GLY A 446 30.59 -5.08 13.68
C GLY A 446 31.56 -5.78 14.63
N THR A 447 31.07 -6.67 15.50
CA THR A 447 31.91 -7.50 16.42
C THR A 447 31.77 -9.00 16.14
N GLY A 448 31.10 -9.36 15.03
CA GLY A 448 30.74 -10.73 14.69
C GLY A 448 31.92 -11.58 14.18
N LEU A 449 31.63 -12.85 13.98
CA LEU A 449 32.58 -13.84 13.44
C LEU A 449 32.99 -13.54 11.99
N PHE A 450 32.18 -12.76 11.28
CA PHE A 450 32.40 -12.42 9.87
C PHE A 450 32.51 -10.90 9.69
N PRO A 451 33.46 -10.44 8.84
CA PRO A 451 33.54 -9.01 8.50
C PRO A 451 32.27 -8.56 7.78
N GLU A 452 31.78 -7.39 8.14
CA GLU A 452 30.65 -6.73 7.49
C GLU A 452 31.06 -5.35 6.98
N ASP A 453 30.63 -5.01 5.75
CA ASP A 453 30.79 -3.66 5.22
C ASP A 453 29.61 -2.79 5.68
N ILE A 454 29.78 -2.14 6.84
CA ILE A 454 28.76 -1.33 7.54
C ILE A 454 29.25 0.11 7.77
N ALA A 455 28.31 1.04 7.86
CA ALA A 455 28.57 2.44 8.21
C ALA A 455 28.39 2.62 9.73
N LEU A 456 29.50 2.64 10.47
CA LEU A 456 29.48 2.75 11.95
C LEU A 456 29.18 4.18 12.46
N ASP A 457 29.38 5.19 11.62
CA ASP A 457 29.19 6.60 11.96
C ASP A 457 27.72 7.03 12.02
N ASP A 458 26.84 6.29 11.33
CA ASP A 458 25.40 6.54 11.33
C ASP A 458 24.64 5.21 11.16
N PRO A 459 23.95 4.71 12.20
CA PRO A 459 23.24 3.44 12.13
C PRO A 459 22.11 3.45 11.08
N TRP A 460 21.58 4.63 10.77
CA TRP A 460 20.40 4.79 9.94
C TRP A 460 20.70 5.02 8.45
N GLN A 461 21.92 4.69 8.00
CA GLN A 461 22.22 4.62 6.57
C GLN A 461 21.58 3.37 5.95
N PHE A 462 21.01 3.48 4.77
CA PHE A 462 20.40 2.33 4.05
C PHE A 462 21.39 1.18 3.85
N LYS A 463 22.69 1.50 3.74
CA LYS A 463 23.79 0.51 3.73
C LYS A 463 23.72 -0.47 4.92
N ASN A 464 23.27 -0.02 6.09
CA ASN A 464 23.14 -0.86 7.29
C ASN A 464 21.80 -1.61 7.32
N VAL A 465 20.80 -1.11 6.62
CA VAL A 465 19.45 -1.66 6.56
C VAL A 465 19.36 -2.84 5.59
N ILE A 466 19.96 -2.72 4.40
CA ILE A 466 19.92 -3.79 3.40
C ILE A 466 20.64 -5.06 3.90
N VAL A 467 20.06 -6.22 3.62
CA VAL A 467 20.67 -7.54 3.90
C VAL A 467 21.43 -7.99 2.65
N ARG A 468 22.71 -8.24 2.82
CA ARG A 468 23.62 -8.73 1.75
C ARG A 468 23.97 -10.19 1.99
#